data_ce28477f4cccadb98bf87f57bcb05a0a
#
_entry.id   ce28477f4cccadb98bf87f57bcb05a0a
#
_cell.length_a   1.000
_cell.length_b   1.000
_cell.length_c   1.000
_cell.angle_alpha   90.00
_cell.angle_beta   90.00
_cell.angle_gamma   90.00
#
_symmetry.space_group_name_H-M   'P 1'
#
loop_
_entity.id
_entity.type
_entity.pdbx_description
1 polymer ?
#
loop_
_entity_poly.entity_id
_entity_poly.type
_entity_poly.pdbx_seq_one_letter_code
_entity_poly.pdbx_strand_id
1 'polypeptide(L)'
;LLFVVRGISVVADQLRQHSLPIEKEVDNFIVDALFCTITNANFDDESITKRIDKGLAIRDDLKHQASAKDIPLPEADELNWKGNHDEYDAKAATVGVLREQNEDLRSLKELIMYGLKGMAAYLEHAMRLGHNDESIHRFMQNTIAQITTKSLSADELTVLALKTGEIGVRTMALLDKANTSRYGNPEITHV
;
A
#
# COMPACT_ATOMS: atom_id res chain seq x y z
N LEU A 1 -9.79 -5.79 1.68
CA LEU A 1 -8.90 -5.15 0.68
C LEU A 1 -7.48 -4.96 1.23
N LEU A 2 -7.27 -4.32 2.40
CA LEU A 2 -5.92 -4.08 2.96
C LEU A 2 -5.11 -5.37 3.17
N PHE A 3 -5.76 -6.46 3.55
CA PHE A 3 -5.13 -7.77 3.69
C PHE A 3 -4.51 -8.23 2.35
N VAL A 4 -5.23 -8.04 1.25
CA VAL A 4 -4.76 -8.37 -0.10
C VAL A 4 -3.60 -7.45 -0.53
N VAL A 5 -3.71 -6.15 -0.26
CA VAL A 5 -2.62 -5.18 -0.52
C VAL A 5 -1.34 -5.56 0.24
N ARG A 6 -1.45 -6.04 1.49
CA ARG A 6 -0.31 -6.55 2.25
C ARG A 6 0.36 -7.72 1.53
N GLY A 7 -0.41 -8.70 1.09
CA GLY A 7 0.11 -9.84 0.33
C GLY A 7 0.83 -9.44 -0.96
N ILE A 8 0.22 -8.56 -1.76
CA ILE A 8 0.84 -8.03 -2.99
C ILE A 8 2.17 -7.32 -2.66
N SER A 9 2.16 -6.46 -1.64
CA SER A 9 3.35 -5.67 -1.26
C SER A 9 4.50 -6.55 -0.80
N VAL A 10 4.22 -7.64 -0.07
CA VAL A 10 5.24 -8.60 0.36
C VAL A 10 5.91 -9.27 -0.84
N VAL A 11 5.12 -9.74 -1.82
CA VAL A 11 5.71 -10.41 -3.00
C VAL A 11 6.44 -9.39 -3.87
N ALA A 12 5.88 -8.22 -4.09
CA ALA A 12 6.51 -7.15 -4.88
C ALA A 12 7.85 -6.71 -4.27
N ASP A 13 7.92 -6.57 -2.93
CA ASP A 13 9.15 -6.23 -2.23
C ASP A 13 10.21 -7.33 -2.39
N GLN A 14 9.85 -8.60 -2.27
CA GLN A 14 10.76 -9.72 -2.50
C GLN A 14 11.30 -9.75 -3.94
N LEU A 15 10.45 -9.56 -4.94
CA LEU A 15 10.88 -9.47 -6.34
C LEU A 15 11.87 -8.32 -6.55
N ARG A 16 11.60 -7.13 -5.99
CA ARG A 16 12.49 -5.96 -6.07
C ARG A 16 13.82 -6.18 -5.36
N GLN A 17 13.85 -6.87 -4.22
CA GLN A 17 15.09 -7.23 -3.53
C GLN A 17 15.98 -8.14 -4.39
N HIS A 18 15.37 -8.93 -5.27
CA HIS A 18 16.08 -9.76 -6.26
C HIS A 18 16.27 -9.07 -7.62
N SER A 19 16.15 -7.73 -7.65
CA SER A 19 16.34 -6.90 -8.84
C SER A 19 15.39 -7.19 -10.00
N LEU A 20 14.22 -7.76 -9.72
CA LEU A 20 13.16 -7.93 -10.71
C LEU A 20 12.27 -6.69 -10.77
N PRO A 21 11.90 -6.26 -11.99
CA PRO A 21 10.98 -5.13 -12.16
C PRO A 21 9.57 -5.51 -11.72
N ILE A 22 8.84 -4.52 -11.22
CA ILE A 22 7.41 -4.62 -10.95
C ILE A 22 6.68 -3.79 -12.00
N GLU A 23 5.64 -4.35 -12.57
CA GLU A 23 4.80 -3.67 -13.56
C GLU A 23 4.09 -2.47 -12.92
N LYS A 24 3.98 -1.37 -13.68
CA LYS A 24 3.31 -0.14 -13.20
C LYS A 24 1.87 -0.39 -12.77
N GLU A 25 1.21 -1.37 -13.34
CA GLU A 25 -0.17 -1.74 -12.96
C GLU A 25 -0.27 -2.23 -11.52
N VAL A 26 0.75 -2.95 -11.04
CA VAL A 26 0.83 -3.39 -9.65
C VAL A 26 1.01 -2.19 -8.71
N ASP A 27 1.93 -1.29 -9.05
CA ASP A 27 2.18 -0.06 -8.30
C ASP A 27 0.90 0.81 -8.23
N ASN A 28 0.25 1.00 -9.36
CA ASN A 28 -1.00 1.76 -9.46
C ASN A 28 -2.13 1.11 -8.66
N PHE A 29 -2.24 -0.22 -8.72
CA PHE A 29 -3.25 -0.96 -7.96
C PHE A 29 -3.08 -0.76 -6.44
N ILE A 30 -1.85 -0.83 -5.92
CA ILE A 30 -1.59 -0.63 -4.50
C ILE A 30 -2.00 0.78 -4.07
N VAL A 31 -1.64 1.81 -4.86
CA VAL A 31 -2.01 3.20 -4.59
C VAL A 31 -3.53 3.39 -4.61
N ASP A 32 -4.23 2.91 -5.66
CA ASP A 32 -5.69 2.99 -5.77
C ASP A 32 -6.40 2.28 -4.61
N ALA A 33 -5.94 1.08 -4.27
CA ALA A 33 -6.52 0.29 -3.19
C ALA A 33 -6.33 0.95 -1.81
N LEU A 34 -5.16 1.52 -1.53
CA LEU A 34 -4.92 2.28 -0.29
C LEU A 34 -5.77 3.55 -0.26
N PHE A 35 -5.82 4.32 -1.34
CA PHE A 35 -6.64 5.52 -1.45
C PHE A 35 -8.12 5.24 -1.28
N CYS A 36 -8.64 4.19 -1.90
CA CYS A 36 -10.03 3.75 -1.76
C CYS A 36 -10.43 3.50 -0.30
N THR A 37 -9.49 3.07 0.56
CA THR A 37 -9.77 2.82 1.99
C THR A 37 -9.82 4.09 2.85
N ILE A 38 -9.42 5.27 2.35
CA ILE A 38 -9.48 6.54 3.09
C ILE A 38 -10.78 7.28 2.81
N THR A 39 -11.18 7.30 1.54
CA THR A 39 -12.12 8.30 1.04
C THR A 39 -13.55 8.08 1.53
N ASN A 40 -13.87 7.02 2.23
CA ASN A 40 -15.24 6.71 2.68
C ASN A 40 -16.34 7.01 1.62
N ALA A 41 -15.93 7.39 0.43
CA ALA A 41 -16.81 7.76 -0.67
C ALA A 41 -17.28 6.56 -1.48
N ASN A 42 -16.65 5.41 -1.26
CA ASN A 42 -16.97 4.18 -1.96
C ASN A 42 -17.58 3.16 -0.99
N PHE A 43 -18.84 3.33 -0.70
CA PHE A 43 -19.66 2.36 0.05
C PHE A 43 -20.23 1.25 -0.85
N ASP A 44 -19.67 1.09 -2.04
CA ASP A 44 -20.08 0.09 -3.01
C ASP A 44 -19.33 -1.22 -2.75
N ASP A 45 -20.00 -2.15 -2.07
CA ASP A 45 -19.45 -3.46 -1.72
C ASP A 45 -19.03 -4.25 -2.97
N GLU A 46 -19.78 -4.12 -4.06
CA GLU A 46 -19.43 -4.78 -5.33
C GLU A 46 -18.11 -4.25 -5.91
N SER A 47 -17.90 -2.94 -5.84
CA SER A 47 -16.65 -2.31 -6.29
C SER A 47 -15.45 -2.74 -5.43
N ILE A 48 -15.63 -2.85 -4.10
CA ILE A 48 -14.58 -3.34 -3.19
C ILE A 48 -14.29 -4.81 -3.45
N THR A 49 -15.31 -5.63 -3.65
CA THR A 49 -15.19 -7.04 -3.97
C THR A 49 -14.41 -7.27 -5.26
N LYS A 50 -14.74 -6.56 -6.34
CA LYS A 50 -13.98 -6.60 -7.61
C LYS A 50 -12.51 -6.21 -7.44
N ARG A 51 -12.22 -5.25 -6.55
CA ARG A 51 -10.82 -4.90 -6.22
C ARG A 51 -10.12 -6.01 -5.45
N ILE A 52 -10.80 -6.71 -4.56
CA ILE A 52 -10.23 -7.87 -3.85
C ILE A 52 -9.89 -8.97 -4.86
N ASP A 53 -10.81 -9.32 -5.76
CA ASP A 53 -10.59 -10.33 -6.81
C ASP A 53 -9.40 -9.98 -7.69
N LYS A 54 -9.36 -8.74 -8.19
CA LYS A 54 -8.22 -8.24 -8.97
C LYS A 54 -6.91 -8.31 -8.18
N GLY A 55 -6.93 -7.92 -6.92
CA GLY A 55 -5.75 -7.96 -6.06
C GLY A 55 -5.26 -9.37 -5.79
N LEU A 56 -6.17 -10.34 -5.58
CA LEU A 56 -5.81 -11.75 -5.41
C LEU A 56 -5.15 -12.30 -6.70
N ALA A 57 -5.67 -11.96 -7.86
CA ALA A 57 -5.07 -12.34 -9.14
C ALA A 57 -3.66 -11.74 -9.31
N ILE A 58 -3.48 -10.44 -9.06
CA ILE A 58 -2.16 -9.77 -9.09
C ILE A 58 -1.18 -10.46 -8.13
N ARG A 59 -1.60 -10.73 -6.90
CA ARG A 59 -0.75 -11.42 -5.93
C ARG A 59 -0.29 -12.79 -6.44
N ASP A 60 -1.22 -13.57 -6.98
CA ASP A 60 -0.92 -14.92 -7.44
C ASP A 60 -0.01 -14.90 -8.68
N ASP A 61 -0.18 -13.94 -9.58
CA ASP A 61 0.74 -13.73 -10.72
C ASP A 61 2.16 -13.37 -10.26
N LEU A 62 2.29 -12.47 -9.29
CA LEU A 62 3.60 -12.14 -8.71
C LEU A 62 4.25 -13.35 -8.01
N LYS A 63 3.45 -14.19 -7.32
CA LYS A 63 3.93 -15.44 -6.72
C LYS A 63 4.42 -16.42 -7.79
N HIS A 64 3.75 -16.51 -8.93
CA HIS A 64 4.23 -17.31 -10.06
C HIS A 64 5.56 -16.80 -10.60
N GLN A 65 5.73 -15.46 -10.71
CA GLN A 65 7.01 -14.87 -11.11
C GLN A 65 8.13 -15.19 -10.13
N ALA A 66 7.85 -15.09 -8.81
CA ALA A 66 8.82 -15.44 -7.77
C ALA A 66 9.21 -16.92 -7.86
N SER A 67 8.24 -17.81 -7.97
CA SER A 67 8.47 -19.25 -8.11
C SER A 67 9.29 -19.59 -9.36
N ALA A 68 9.02 -18.96 -10.50
CA ALA A 68 9.75 -19.18 -11.75
C ALA A 68 11.23 -18.73 -11.68
N LYS A 69 11.61 -18.01 -10.64
CA LYS A 69 12.96 -17.52 -10.38
C LYS A 69 13.56 -18.07 -9.08
N ASP A 70 12.93 -19.09 -8.50
CA ASP A 70 13.34 -19.71 -7.23
C ASP A 70 13.52 -18.69 -6.08
N ILE A 71 12.72 -17.60 -6.09
CA ILE A 71 12.74 -16.58 -5.05
C ILE A 71 11.88 -17.07 -3.87
N PRO A 72 12.47 -17.22 -2.67
CA PRO A 72 11.73 -17.64 -1.49
C PRO A 72 10.77 -16.54 -1.03
N LEU A 73 9.54 -16.93 -0.73
CA LEU A 73 8.54 -16.05 -0.11
C LEU A 73 8.39 -16.40 1.37
N PRO A 74 8.17 -15.41 2.24
CA PRO A 74 7.90 -15.68 3.65
C PRO A 74 6.56 -16.40 3.82
N GLU A 75 6.46 -17.17 4.90
CA GLU A 75 5.18 -17.73 5.31
C GLU A 75 4.31 -16.64 5.93
N ALA A 76 3.21 -16.32 5.26
CA ALA A 76 2.23 -15.35 5.74
C ALA A 76 0.84 -15.71 5.21
N ASP A 77 -0.18 -15.50 6.04
CA ASP A 77 -1.57 -15.73 5.69
C ASP A 77 -2.00 -14.85 4.49
N GLU A 78 -1.47 -13.64 4.42
CA GLU A 78 -1.66 -12.69 3.33
C GLU A 78 -1.22 -13.23 1.95
N LEU A 79 -0.27 -14.18 1.93
CA LEU A 79 0.22 -14.81 0.70
C LEU A 79 -0.54 -16.07 0.34
N ASN A 80 -1.09 -16.77 1.32
CA ASN A 80 -1.60 -18.13 1.13
C ASN A 80 -3.12 -18.22 1.11
N TRP A 81 -3.81 -17.27 1.74
CA TRP A 81 -5.26 -17.29 1.78
C TRP A 81 -5.86 -17.16 0.37
N LYS A 82 -6.81 -18.06 0.08
CA LYS A 82 -7.65 -18.07 -1.12
C LYS A 82 -9.09 -18.15 -0.66
N GLY A 83 -9.93 -17.26 -1.13
CA GLY A 83 -11.34 -17.26 -0.80
C GLY A 83 -12.17 -16.66 -1.92
N ASN A 84 -13.45 -16.89 -1.87
CA ASN A 84 -14.44 -16.31 -2.76
C ASN A 84 -15.28 -15.26 -2.01
N HIS A 85 -16.24 -14.64 -2.70
CA HIS A 85 -17.07 -13.55 -2.16
C HIS A 85 -17.74 -13.90 -0.83
N ASP A 86 -18.26 -15.14 -0.69
CA ASP A 86 -18.97 -15.57 0.52
C ASP A 86 -18.06 -15.66 1.75
N GLU A 87 -16.74 -15.72 1.54
CA GLU A 87 -15.74 -15.85 2.59
C GLU A 87 -15.06 -14.52 2.97
N TYR A 88 -15.30 -13.42 2.23
CA TYR A 88 -14.61 -12.15 2.45
C TYR A 88 -14.96 -11.52 3.78
N ASP A 89 -16.21 -11.55 4.20
CA ASP A 89 -16.65 -11.01 5.49
C ASP A 89 -16.08 -11.81 6.67
N ALA A 90 -16.11 -13.15 6.55
CA ALA A 90 -15.51 -14.02 7.56
C ALA A 90 -14.00 -13.76 7.67
N LYS A 91 -13.31 -13.58 6.54
CA LYS A 91 -11.88 -13.23 6.55
C LYS A 91 -11.64 -11.85 7.15
N ALA A 92 -12.42 -10.85 6.79
CA ALA A 92 -12.32 -9.49 7.31
C ALA A 92 -12.41 -9.46 8.85
N ALA A 93 -13.30 -10.25 9.44
CA ALA A 93 -13.44 -10.36 10.89
C ALA A 93 -12.18 -10.88 11.60
N THR A 94 -11.32 -11.65 10.90
CA THR A 94 -10.12 -12.27 11.49
C THR A 94 -8.82 -11.45 11.30
N VAL A 95 -8.82 -10.48 10.39
CA VAL A 95 -7.59 -9.74 9.98
C VAL A 95 -7.63 -8.25 10.35
N GLY A 96 -8.55 -7.86 11.24
CA GLY A 96 -8.70 -6.49 11.71
C GLY A 96 -7.53 -6.00 12.56
N VAL A 97 -7.54 -4.71 12.85
CA VAL A 97 -6.50 -4.00 13.62
C VAL A 97 -6.28 -4.63 15.00
N LEU A 98 -7.35 -5.12 15.64
CA LEU A 98 -7.31 -5.71 16.98
C LEU A 98 -6.61 -7.10 17.02
N ARG A 99 -6.14 -7.64 15.89
CA ARG A 99 -5.31 -8.85 15.85
C ARG A 99 -3.96 -8.63 16.56
N GLU A 100 -3.40 -7.43 16.50
CA GLU A 100 -2.23 -7.05 17.27
C GLU A 100 -2.64 -6.76 18.72
N GLN A 101 -2.22 -7.61 19.65
CA GLN A 101 -2.62 -7.51 21.06
C GLN A 101 -1.83 -6.44 21.82
N ASN A 102 -0.59 -6.19 21.41
CA ASN A 102 0.21 -5.13 22.01
C ASN A 102 -0.27 -3.77 21.48
N GLU A 103 -0.78 -2.94 22.40
CA GLU A 103 -1.39 -1.67 22.07
C GLU A 103 -0.39 -0.67 21.45
N ASP A 104 0.83 -0.63 21.95
CA ASP A 104 1.87 0.27 21.44
C ASP A 104 2.27 -0.12 20.01
N LEU A 105 2.51 -1.42 19.78
CA LEU A 105 2.83 -1.92 18.43
C LEU A 105 1.67 -1.72 17.46
N ARG A 106 0.44 -1.96 17.92
CA ARG A 106 -0.78 -1.73 17.14
C ARG A 106 -0.90 -0.27 16.73
N SER A 107 -0.75 0.64 17.69
CA SER A 107 -0.87 2.08 17.44
C SER A 107 0.19 2.59 16.46
N LEU A 108 1.44 2.14 16.59
CA LEU A 108 2.52 2.50 15.67
C LEU A 108 2.30 1.93 14.27
N LYS A 109 1.88 0.67 14.15
CA LYS A 109 1.55 0.06 12.85
C LYS A 109 0.41 0.80 12.15
N GLU A 110 -0.62 1.20 12.90
CA GLU A 110 -1.74 1.96 12.33
C GLU A 110 -1.32 3.39 11.96
N LEU A 111 -0.48 4.05 12.75
CA LEU A 111 0.09 5.36 12.39
C LEU A 111 0.84 5.29 11.05
N ILE A 112 1.70 4.27 10.87
CA ILE A 112 2.40 4.04 9.62
C ILE A 112 1.40 3.80 8.49
N MET A 113 0.41 2.93 8.69
CA MET A 113 -0.58 2.61 7.67
C MET A 113 -1.40 3.83 7.25
N TYR A 114 -1.80 4.70 8.21
CA TYR A 114 -2.46 5.97 7.90
C TYR A 114 -1.57 6.91 7.09
N GLY A 115 -0.28 6.99 7.45
CA GLY A 115 0.71 7.75 6.66
C GLY A 115 0.80 7.26 5.21
N LEU A 116 0.88 5.93 5.02
CA LEU A 116 0.91 5.33 3.68
C LEU A 116 -0.37 5.59 2.88
N LYS A 117 -1.53 5.54 3.52
CA LYS A 117 -2.81 5.90 2.89
C LYS A 117 -2.84 7.36 2.47
N GLY A 118 -2.36 8.28 3.33
CA GLY A 118 -2.23 9.70 2.99
C GLY A 118 -1.29 9.92 1.80
N MET A 119 -0.14 9.23 1.78
CA MET A 119 0.77 9.25 0.63
C MET A 119 0.08 8.73 -0.64
N ALA A 120 -0.70 7.65 -0.55
CA ALA A 120 -1.44 7.10 -1.68
C ALA A 120 -2.41 8.13 -2.28
N ALA A 121 -3.10 8.92 -1.44
CA ALA A 121 -4.01 9.98 -1.90
C ALA A 121 -3.27 11.06 -2.70
N TYR A 122 -2.14 11.56 -2.19
CA TYR A 122 -1.33 12.57 -2.89
C TYR A 122 -0.68 12.02 -4.16
N LEU A 123 -0.16 10.80 -4.09
CA LEU A 123 0.51 10.15 -5.21
C LEU A 123 -0.47 9.85 -6.35
N GLU A 124 -1.67 9.39 -6.03
CA GLU A 124 -2.73 9.13 -7.02
C GLU A 124 -3.08 10.40 -7.81
N HIS A 125 -3.23 11.53 -7.12
CA HIS A 125 -3.49 12.81 -7.78
C HIS A 125 -2.31 13.27 -8.64
N ALA A 126 -1.07 13.12 -8.17
CA ALA A 126 0.12 13.44 -8.96
C ALA A 126 0.21 12.57 -10.22
N MET A 127 -0.10 11.27 -10.10
CA MET A 127 -0.10 10.32 -11.22
C MET A 127 -1.15 10.67 -12.28
N ARG A 128 -2.34 11.12 -11.88
CA ARG A 128 -3.37 11.64 -12.82
C ARG A 128 -2.87 12.84 -13.64
N LEU A 129 -1.97 13.63 -13.07
CA LEU A 129 -1.34 14.77 -13.74
C LEU A 129 -0.06 14.39 -14.50
N GLY A 130 0.23 13.09 -14.62
CA GLY A 130 1.39 12.57 -15.37
C GLY A 130 2.71 12.58 -14.59
N HIS A 131 2.68 12.83 -13.27
CA HIS A 131 3.86 12.83 -12.41
C HIS A 131 3.90 11.56 -11.55
N ASN A 132 5.05 10.89 -11.53
CA ASN A 132 5.26 9.66 -10.77
C ASN A 132 6.69 9.61 -10.21
N ASP A 133 6.87 8.92 -9.09
CA ASP A 133 8.18 8.63 -8.48
C ASP A 133 8.21 7.17 -8.01
N GLU A 134 8.97 6.33 -8.72
CA GLU A 134 9.10 4.91 -8.40
C GLU A 134 9.65 4.66 -6.99
N SER A 135 10.48 5.56 -6.47
CA SER A 135 11.03 5.41 -5.13
C SER A 135 9.97 5.51 -4.03
N ILE A 136 8.88 6.24 -4.26
CA ILE A 136 7.75 6.32 -3.35
C ILE A 136 6.99 4.98 -3.36
N HIS A 137 6.71 4.41 -4.51
CA HIS A 137 6.07 3.07 -4.60
C HIS A 137 6.90 2.00 -3.90
N ARG A 138 8.20 1.98 -4.15
CA ARG A 138 9.14 1.05 -3.49
C ARG A 138 9.09 1.20 -1.97
N PHE A 139 9.13 2.42 -1.48
CA PHE A 139 9.06 2.69 -0.05
C PHE A 139 7.74 2.18 0.55
N MET A 140 6.61 2.48 -0.09
CA MET A 140 5.29 2.03 0.37
C MET A 140 5.22 0.50 0.45
N GLN A 141 5.62 -0.20 -0.60
CA GLN A 141 5.60 -1.67 -0.65
C GLN A 141 6.54 -2.29 0.38
N ASN A 142 7.76 -1.80 0.49
CA ASN A 142 8.72 -2.27 1.48
C ASN A 142 8.21 -2.04 2.92
N THR A 143 7.64 -0.88 3.20
CA THR A 143 7.08 -0.57 4.52
C THR A 143 5.92 -1.51 4.86
N ILE A 144 4.98 -1.73 3.94
CA ILE A 144 3.87 -2.67 4.12
C ILE A 144 4.41 -4.09 4.34
N ALA A 145 5.39 -4.53 3.55
CA ALA A 145 6.01 -5.84 3.70
C ALA A 145 6.64 -6.02 5.09
N GLN A 146 7.38 -5.01 5.57
CA GLN A 146 8.00 -5.04 6.90
C GLN A 146 6.99 -5.17 8.04
N ILE A 147 5.96 -4.32 8.06
CA ILE A 147 4.94 -4.38 9.14
C ILE A 147 4.05 -5.62 9.05
N THR A 148 4.04 -6.33 7.91
CA THR A 148 3.28 -7.56 7.70
C THR A 148 4.05 -8.79 8.13
N THR A 149 5.34 -8.87 7.80
CA THR A 149 6.12 -10.12 7.91
C THR A 149 7.19 -10.11 9.00
N LYS A 150 7.55 -8.94 9.55
CA LYS A 150 8.60 -8.83 10.56
C LYS A 150 8.02 -8.56 11.95
N SER A 151 8.66 -9.16 12.95
CA SER A 151 8.43 -8.81 14.35
C SER A 151 9.27 -7.59 14.71
N LEU A 152 8.72 -6.39 14.43
CA LEU A 152 9.39 -5.14 14.72
C LEU A 152 9.11 -4.69 16.16
N SER A 153 10.14 -4.18 16.83
CA SER A 153 10.02 -3.51 18.13
C SER A 153 9.34 -2.13 18.00
N ALA A 154 8.93 -1.55 19.13
CA ALA A 154 8.35 -0.20 19.15
C ALA A 154 9.33 0.85 18.64
N ASP A 155 10.63 0.73 18.95
CA ASP A 155 11.67 1.64 18.46
C ASP A 155 11.83 1.55 16.93
N GLU A 156 11.86 0.34 16.36
CA GLU A 156 11.95 0.14 14.92
C GLU A 156 10.70 0.68 14.20
N LEU A 157 9.51 0.46 14.77
CA LEU A 157 8.27 1.03 14.24
C LEU A 157 8.25 2.56 14.34
N THR A 158 8.81 3.14 15.41
CA THR A 158 8.92 4.60 15.54
C THR A 158 9.83 5.18 14.46
N VAL A 159 10.99 4.56 14.21
CA VAL A 159 11.89 4.97 13.11
C VAL A 159 11.17 4.87 11.76
N LEU A 160 10.41 3.80 11.55
CA LEU A 160 9.66 3.59 10.31
C LEU A 160 8.53 4.61 10.14
N ALA A 161 7.86 4.99 11.24
CA ALA A 161 6.84 6.05 11.22
C ALA A 161 7.43 7.42 10.85
N LEU A 162 8.58 7.78 11.42
CA LEU A 162 9.30 9.01 11.06
C LEU A 162 9.72 9.01 9.59
N LYS A 163 10.22 7.87 9.10
CA LYS A 163 10.57 7.72 7.68
C LYS A 163 9.36 7.82 6.76
N THR A 164 8.22 7.29 7.18
CA THR A 164 6.93 7.44 6.47
C THR A 164 6.55 8.92 6.35
N GLY A 165 6.73 9.70 7.42
CA GLY A 165 6.53 11.15 7.39
C GLY A 165 7.47 11.87 6.41
N GLU A 166 8.76 11.54 6.41
CA GLU A 166 9.75 12.11 5.47
C GLU A 166 9.34 11.85 4.00
N ILE A 167 8.99 10.62 3.67
CA ILE A 167 8.58 10.27 2.30
C ILE A 167 7.20 10.88 1.97
N GLY A 168 6.33 11.05 2.98
CA GLY A 168 5.07 11.79 2.85
C GLY A 168 5.30 13.24 2.40
N VAL A 169 6.27 13.95 2.96
CA VAL A 169 6.65 15.30 2.52
C VAL A 169 7.13 15.30 1.06
N ARG A 170 7.93 14.32 0.65
CA ARG A 170 8.34 14.18 -0.75
C ARG A 170 7.15 13.93 -1.68
N THR A 171 6.18 13.16 -1.24
CA THR A 171 4.95 12.88 -2.01
C THR A 171 4.11 14.14 -2.18
N MET A 172 3.98 14.96 -1.13
CA MET A 172 3.34 16.28 -1.24
C MET A 172 4.07 17.22 -2.20
N ALA A 173 5.41 17.26 -2.15
CA ALA A 173 6.22 18.04 -3.08
C ALA A 173 6.05 17.57 -4.55
N LEU A 174 5.90 16.26 -4.77
CA LEU A 174 5.59 15.72 -6.09
C LEU A 174 4.23 16.21 -6.60
N LEU A 175 3.21 16.20 -5.74
CA LEU A 175 1.88 16.71 -6.10
C LEU A 175 1.89 18.22 -6.34
N ASP A 176 2.60 18.98 -5.51
CA ASP A 176 2.76 20.43 -5.71
C ASP A 176 3.39 20.73 -7.08
N LYS A 177 4.47 20.03 -7.42
CA LYS A 177 5.09 20.12 -8.74
C LYS A 177 4.12 19.75 -9.87
N ALA A 178 3.32 18.70 -9.69
CA ALA A 178 2.35 18.27 -10.68
C ALA A 178 1.27 19.34 -10.90
N ASN A 179 0.73 19.91 -9.82
CA ASN A 179 -0.26 20.97 -9.87
C ASN A 179 0.30 22.24 -10.52
N THR A 180 1.46 22.70 -10.06
CA THR A 180 2.12 23.91 -10.59
C THR A 180 2.45 23.76 -12.07
N SER A 181 2.92 22.58 -12.50
CA SER A 181 3.19 22.30 -13.92
C SER A 181 1.91 22.34 -14.78
N ARG A 182 0.77 21.95 -14.22
CA ARG A 182 -0.50 21.85 -14.94
C ARG A 182 -1.29 23.15 -14.92
N TYR A 183 -1.32 23.83 -13.78
CA TYR A 183 -2.24 24.94 -13.52
C TYR A 183 -1.54 26.29 -13.28
N GLY A 184 -0.21 26.31 -13.19
CA GLY A 184 0.56 27.49 -12.80
C GLY A 184 0.66 27.65 -11.27
N ASN A 185 1.38 28.68 -10.84
CA ASN A 185 1.46 29.02 -9.43
C ASN A 185 0.11 29.54 -8.90
N PRO A 186 -0.26 29.23 -7.66
CA PRO A 186 -1.46 29.77 -7.05
C PRO A 186 -1.34 31.30 -6.94
N GLU A 187 -2.41 32.00 -7.35
CA GLU A 187 -2.51 33.44 -7.17
C GLU A 187 -3.18 33.74 -5.81
N ILE A 188 -2.69 34.80 -5.13
CA ILE A 188 -3.30 35.27 -3.91
C ILE A 188 -4.61 35.96 -4.27
N THR A 189 -5.73 35.37 -3.84
CA THR A 189 -7.03 36.00 -3.99
C THR A 189 -7.24 36.99 -2.84
N HIS A 190 -7.25 38.26 -3.13
CA HIS A 190 -7.67 39.28 -2.16
C HIS A 190 -9.19 39.25 -2.06
N VAL A 191 -9.71 38.96 -0.87
CA VAL A 191 -11.14 39.03 -0.51
C VAL A 191 -11.39 40.39 0.13
#